data_526142942541bda695505a5c28280817
#
_entry.id   526142942541bda695505a5c28280817
#
_cell.length_a   1.000
_cell.length_b   1.000
_cell.length_c   1.000
_cell.angle_alpha   90.00
_cell.angle_beta   90.00
_cell.angle_gamma   90.00
#
_symmetry.space_group_name_H-M   'P 1'
#
loop_
_entity.id
_entity.type
_entity.pdbx_description
1 polymer ?
#
loop_
_entity_poly.entity_id
_entity_poly.type
_entity_poly.pdbx_seq_one_letter_code
_entity_poly.pdbx_strand_id
1 'polypeptide(L)'
;GYYFITQTDEAPLTVDSTEFVSSFYPSNDFYHSIHEVDGYAWYHGGRNLYDKTPIALGDSMRVVFSNTTGDANGNLTVNVSAGVRNTGVEVYLNGRKLGTQYISFSTDYNSGGESSSTYSIQSNLKNDTIVIKTIAGGPVRLDYVSMAWKSPKPAPRLSGNLPVAQYVHNITNQDHHADALADMVIIIPTSQKLLRQAQRLKAFHESHDGLRVNLVPADELYNEFSSGTPDAGAYRRYLRMLSD
;
A
#
# COMPACT_ATOMS: atom_id res chain seq x y z
N GLY A 1 -9.52 -6.36 6.11
CA GLY A 1 -10.28 -5.12 6.05
C GLY A 1 -11.38 -5.09 7.11
N TYR A 2 -11.86 -3.90 7.45
CA TYR A 2 -12.95 -3.68 8.38
C TYR A 2 -14.17 -3.22 7.61
N TYR A 3 -15.36 -3.60 8.11
CA TYR A 3 -16.65 -3.14 7.58
C TYR A 3 -17.42 -2.46 8.71
N PHE A 4 -18.05 -1.33 8.39
CA PHE A 4 -18.91 -0.62 9.31
C PHE A 4 -20.35 -1.03 9.05
N ILE A 5 -21.08 -1.33 10.11
CA ILE A 5 -22.51 -1.70 10.06
C ILE A 5 -23.27 -0.70 10.88
N THR A 6 -24.28 -0.09 10.28
CA THR A 6 -25.22 0.80 10.96
C THR A 6 -26.65 0.37 10.64
N GLN A 7 -27.57 0.77 11.50
CA GLN A 7 -29.00 0.65 11.23
C GLN A 7 -29.55 2.00 10.83
N THR A 8 -30.24 2.05 9.72
CA THR A 8 -30.91 3.27 9.21
C THR A 8 -32.30 2.91 8.74
N ASP A 9 -33.19 3.90 8.74
CA ASP A 9 -34.54 3.78 8.19
C ASP A 9 -34.57 4.08 6.66
N GLU A 10 -33.45 4.47 6.09
CA GLU A 10 -33.29 4.71 4.66
C GLU A 10 -33.20 3.41 3.86
N ALA A 11 -33.69 3.44 2.63
CA ALA A 11 -33.52 2.31 1.72
C ALA A 11 -32.03 2.08 1.42
N PRO A 12 -31.53 0.82 1.55
CA PRO A 12 -30.13 0.55 1.29
C PRO A 12 -29.79 0.80 -0.18
N LEU A 13 -28.62 1.39 -0.41
CA LEU A 13 -28.05 1.44 -1.76
C LEU A 13 -27.70 0.01 -2.17
N THR A 14 -28.25 -0.44 -3.28
CA THR A 14 -27.97 -1.76 -3.85
C THR A 14 -27.16 -1.62 -5.13
N VAL A 15 -26.13 -2.46 -5.27
CA VAL A 15 -25.40 -2.58 -6.54
C VAL A 15 -26.24 -3.42 -7.49
N ASP A 16 -26.40 -2.97 -8.72
CA ASP A 16 -26.99 -3.81 -9.76
C ASP A 16 -26.10 -5.04 -9.99
N SER A 17 -26.59 -6.18 -9.49
CA SER A 17 -25.84 -7.44 -9.57
C SER A 17 -25.60 -7.88 -11.00
N THR A 18 -26.48 -7.49 -11.95
CA THR A 18 -26.36 -7.88 -13.35
C THR A 18 -25.21 -7.15 -14.03
N GLU A 19 -25.09 -5.84 -13.83
CA GLU A 19 -23.94 -5.08 -14.35
C GLU A 19 -22.65 -5.47 -13.65
N PHE A 20 -22.69 -5.67 -12.34
CA PHE A 20 -21.52 -6.10 -11.57
C PHE A 20 -20.99 -7.45 -12.07
N VAL A 21 -21.86 -8.45 -12.21
CA VAL A 21 -21.45 -9.78 -12.68
C VAL A 21 -20.98 -9.74 -14.13
N SER A 22 -21.64 -8.98 -15.01
CA SER A 22 -21.24 -8.88 -16.42
C SER A 22 -19.94 -8.11 -16.63
N SER A 23 -19.62 -7.16 -15.73
CA SER A 23 -18.41 -6.34 -15.82
C SER A 23 -17.17 -7.02 -15.26
N PHE A 24 -17.33 -7.94 -14.31
CA PHE A 24 -16.22 -8.56 -13.58
C PHE A 24 -15.95 -10.02 -13.94
N TYR A 25 -16.85 -10.70 -14.67
CA TYR A 25 -16.68 -12.10 -15.04
C TYR A 25 -16.97 -12.37 -16.50
N PRO A 26 -16.10 -13.15 -17.16
CA PRO A 26 -14.76 -13.51 -16.70
C PRO A 26 -13.81 -12.33 -16.81
N SER A 27 -13.11 -12.05 -15.75
CA SER A 27 -12.00 -11.10 -15.78
C SER A 27 -10.89 -11.66 -16.68
N ASN A 28 -10.36 -10.84 -17.57
CA ASN A 28 -9.15 -11.16 -18.33
C ASN A 28 -7.87 -10.93 -17.50
N ASP A 29 -8.00 -10.79 -16.19
CA ASP A 29 -6.88 -10.61 -15.29
C ASP A 29 -5.97 -11.83 -15.34
N PHE A 30 -4.71 -11.54 -15.60
CA PHE A 30 -3.66 -12.54 -15.48
C PHE A 30 -3.47 -12.93 -14.01
N TYR A 31 -3.01 -14.16 -13.80
CA TYR A 31 -2.63 -14.58 -12.47
C TYR A 31 -1.42 -13.79 -12.00
N HIS A 32 -1.55 -13.13 -10.84
CA HIS A 32 -0.52 -12.29 -10.24
C HIS A 32 -0.10 -12.84 -8.88
N SER A 33 1.19 -12.79 -8.61
CA SER A 33 1.76 -12.95 -7.27
C SER A 33 2.68 -11.77 -7.00
N ILE A 34 2.59 -11.21 -5.81
CA ILE A 34 3.43 -10.09 -5.38
C ILE A 34 4.09 -10.41 -4.04
N HIS A 35 5.33 -10.00 -3.90
CA HIS A 35 6.05 -9.92 -2.64
C HIS A 35 6.43 -8.46 -2.42
N GLU A 36 5.90 -7.87 -1.36
CA GLU A 36 6.10 -6.48 -0.96
C GLU A 36 6.11 -6.40 0.55
N VAL A 37 7.05 -5.68 1.12
CA VAL A 37 7.20 -5.49 2.57
C VAL A 37 7.52 -4.03 2.85
N ASP A 38 6.56 -3.32 3.43
CA ASP A 38 6.62 -1.88 3.72
C ASP A 38 7.16 -1.63 5.14
N GLY A 39 8.45 -1.78 5.31
CA GLY A 39 9.09 -1.66 6.63
C GLY A 39 10.14 -0.58 6.77
N TYR A 40 10.50 0.12 5.70
CA TYR A 40 11.56 1.12 5.68
C TYR A 40 11.23 2.28 4.74
N ALA A 41 11.50 3.50 5.17
CA ALA A 41 11.49 4.68 4.34
C ALA A 41 12.88 5.33 4.35
N TRP A 42 13.31 5.91 3.22
CA TRP A 42 14.57 6.64 3.15
C TRP A 42 14.57 7.88 4.05
N TYR A 43 13.38 8.42 4.32
CA TYR A 43 13.19 9.51 5.28
C TYR A 43 11.78 9.45 5.90
N HIS A 44 11.60 10.13 7.03
CA HIS A 44 10.30 10.17 7.69
C HIS A 44 9.27 10.93 6.85
N GLY A 45 8.14 10.27 6.54
CA GLY A 45 7.07 10.84 5.72
C GLY A 45 7.15 10.53 4.23
N GLY A 46 8.05 9.64 3.80
CA GLY A 46 8.11 9.14 2.44
C GLY A 46 6.84 8.38 2.06
N ARG A 47 6.48 8.43 0.77
CA ARG A 47 5.34 7.66 0.24
C ARG A 47 5.73 6.26 -0.19
N ASN A 48 6.98 6.09 -0.62
CA ASN A 48 7.50 4.80 -1.05
C ASN A 48 8.17 4.13 0.15
N LEU A 49 7.72 2.93 0.44
CA LEU A 49 8.21 2.09 1.51
C LEU A 49 8.91 0.87 0.91
N TYR A 50 9.87 0.34 1.63
CA TYR A 50 10.75 -0.73 1.14
C TYR A 50 10.94 -1.79 2.21
N ASP A 51 11.44 -2.96 1.81
CA ASP A 51 11.83 -3.99 2.78
C ASP A 51 12.88 -3.42 3.76
N LYS A 52 12.63 -3.66 5.04
CA LYS A 52 13.55 -3.27 6.11
C LYS A 52 14.90 -3.99 6.07
N THR A 53 14.97 -5.15 5.39
CA THR A 53 16.17 -5.95 5.26
C THR A 53 17.01 -5.45 4.09
N PRO A 54 18.17 -4.82 4.33
CA PRO A 54 19.02 -4.37 3.24
C PRO A 54 19.75 -5.56 2.60
N ILE A 55 19.99 -5.45 1.29
CA ILE A 55 20.83 -6.37 0.54
C ILE A 55 22.19 -5.69 0.37
N ALA A 56 23.16 -6.05 1.20
CA ALA A 56 24.51 -5.48 1.16
C ALA A 56 25.27 -5.91 -0.10
N LEU A 57 26.37 -5.22 -0.40
CA LEU A 57 27.24 -5.61 -1.52
C LEU A 57 27.72 -7.07 -1.39
N GLY A 58 27.45 -7.87 -2.39
CA GLY A 58 27.76 -9.30 -2.42
C GLY A 58 26.68 -10.21 -1.86
N ASP A 59 25.76 -9.66 -1.08
CA ASP A 59 24.61 -10.40 -0.51
C ASP A 59 23.46 -10.52 -1.52
N SER A 60 22.50 -11.37 -1.17
CA SER A 60 21.30 -11.59 -1.98
C SER A 60 20.06 -11.77 -1.12
N MET A 61 18.90 -11.38 -1.68
CA MET A 61 17.57 -11.68 -1.17
C MET A 61 16.91 -12.72 -2.05
N ARG A 62 16.16 -13.62 -1.42
CA ARG A 62 15.44 -14.69 -2.11
C ARG A 62 13.95 -14.55 -1.88
N VAL A 63 13.20 -14.55 -2.98
CA VAL A 63 11.72 -14.58 -3.00
C VAL A 63 11.27 -15.85 -3.72
N VAL A 64 10.22 -16.50 -3.23
CA VAL A 64 9.67 -17.71 -3.83
C VAL A 64 8.19 -17.52 -4.13
N PHE A 65 7.80 -17.79 -5.36
CA PHE A 65 6.40 -17.84 -5.78
C PHE A 65 5.97 -19.24 -6.17
N SER A 66 4.73 -19.58 -5.81
CA SER A 66 4.11 -20.83 -6.27
C SER A 66 3.41 -20.58 -7.59
N ASN A 67 3.76 -21.32 -8.63
CA ASN A 67 3.06 -21.32 -9.90
C ASN A 67 1.92 -22.35 -9.85
N THR A 68 0.71 -21.87 -9.62
CA THR A 68 -0.49 -22.72 -9.56
C THR A 68 -1.30 -22.72 -10.86
N THR A 69 -0.91 -21.92 -11.85
CA THR A 69 -1.62 -21.82 -13.12
C THR A 69 -1.26 -22.92 -14.11
N GLY A 70 -0.07 -23.52 -13.94
CA GLY A 70 0.50 -24.44 -14.92
C GLY A 70 0.98 -23.77 -16.21
N ASP A 71 0.91 -22.43 -16.31
CA ASP A 71 1.45 -21.68 -17.43
C ASP A 71 2.96 -21.55 -17.32
N ALA A 72 3.62 -21.69 -18.48
CA ALA A 72 5.06 -21.57 -18.56
C ALA A 72 5.52 -20.13 -18.83
N ASN A 73 4.66 -19.26 -19.34
CA ASN A 73 5.03 -17.92 -19.78
C ASN A 73 4.48 -16.85 -18.84
N GLY A 74 5.32 -15.87 -18.54
CA GLY A 74 4.93 -14.76 -17.66
C GLY A 74 5.87 -13.58 -17.76
N ASN A 75 5.61 -12.59 -16.92
CA ASN A 75 6.45 -11.42 -16.71
C ASN A 75 6.83 -11.34 -15.24
N LEU A 76 8.12 -11.12 -14.99
CA LEU A 76 8.67 -10.84 -13.66
C LEU A 76 9.08 -9.37 -13.60
N THR A 77 8.48 -8.61 -12.70
CA THR A 77 8.88 -7.23 -12.42
C THR A 77 9.59 -7.17 -11.08
N VAL A 78 10.74 -6.52 -11.05
CA VAL A 78 11.53 -6.28 -9.85
C VAL A 78 11.73 -4.78 -9.70
N ASN A 79 11.30 -4.21 -8.57
CA ASN A 79 11.56 -2.84 -8.20
C ASN A 79 12.48 -2.78 -6.98
N VAL A 80 13.54 -2.02 -7.11
CA VAL A 80 14.58 -1.88 -6.08
C VAL A 80 14.98 -0.42 -5.92
N SER A 81 15.46 -0.07 -4.73
CA SER A 81 15.93 1.27 -4.41
C SER A 81 17.29 1.25 -3.71
N ALA A 82 18.07 2.30 -3.90
CA ALA A 82 19.34 2.51 -3.22
C ALA A 82 19.62 3.99 -2.99
N GLY A 83 20.28 4.29 -1.88
CA GLY A 83 20.74 5.64 -1.52
C GLY A 83 22.19 5.96 -1.90
N VAL A 84 22.85 5.10 -2.69
CA VAL A 84 24.26 5.23 -3.06
C VAL A 84 24.41 5.19 -4.57
N ARG A 85 25.28 6.05 -5.10
CA ARG A 85 25.60 6.09 -6.55
C ARG A 85 26.22 4.79 -7.02
N ASN A 86 26.04 4.51 -8.32
CA ASN A 86 26.62 3.34 -9.00
C ASN A 86 26.21 2.01 -8.35
N THR A 87 25.00 1.96 -7.84
CA THR A 87 24.44 0.71 -7.30
C THR A 87 23.86 -0.11 -8.43
N GLY A 88 24.15 -1.42 -8.40
CA GLY A 88 23.63 -2.38 -9.36
C GLY A 88 23.24 -3.69 -8.71
N VAL A 89 22.20 -4.33 -9.26
CA VAL A 89 21.75 -5.65 -8.85
C VAL A 89 21.67 -6.58 -10.05
N GLU A 90 21.91 -7.86 -9.82
CA GLU A 90 21.58 -8.93 -10.74
C GLU A 90 20.33 -9.66 -10.29
N VAL A 91 19.45 -9.95 -11.25
CA VAL A 91 18.20 -10.68 -11.01
C VAL A 91 18.30 -12.05 -11.65
N TYR A 92 17.94 -13.06 -10.88
CA TYR A 92 17.95 -14.48 -11.29
C TYR A 92 16.58 -15.10 -11.09
N LEU A 93 16.22 -16.02 -11.97
CA LEU A 93 15.08 -16.91 -11.83
C LEU A 93 15.56 -18.34 -11.90
N ASN A 94 15.30 -19.13 -10.86
CA ASN A 94 15.68 -20.54 -10.77
C ASN A 94 17.16 -20.80 -11.11
N GLY A 95 18.03 -19.91 -10.63
CA GLY A 95 19.48 -19.96 -10.88
C GLY A 95 19.93 -19.38 -12.23
N ARG A 96 19.04 -19.06 -13.16
CA ARG A 96 19.37 -18.42 -14.42
C ARG A 96 19.33 -16.91 -14.28
N LYS A 97 20.40 -16.21 -14.65
CA LYS A 97 20.43 -14.74 -14.71
C LYS A 97 19.46 -14.23 -15.76
N LEU A 98 18.58 -13.31 -15.36
CA LEU A 98 17.66 -12.61 -16.24
C LEU A 98 18.25 -11.28 -16.75
N GLY A 99 18.92 -10.55 -15.87
CA GLY A 99 19.52 -9.27 -16.24
C GLY A 99 20.22 -8.58 -15.09
N THR A 100 20.71 -7.38 -15.39
CA THR A 100 21.30 -6.46 -14.42
C THR A 100 20.52 -5.16 -14.44
N GLN A 101 20.18 -4.63 -13.27
CA GLN A 101 19.57 -3.32 -13.11
C GLN A 101 20.57 -2.39 -12.45
N TYR A 102 20.67 -1.18 -12.98
CA TYR A 102 21.41 -0.09 -12.38
C TYR A 102 20.43 0.93 -11.81
N ILE A 103 20.68 1.34 -10.58
CA ILE A 103 19.80 2.26 -9.87
C ILE A 103 20.34 3.67 -10.08
N SER A 104 19.52 4.53 -10.70
CA SER A 104 19.82 5.93 -10.87
C SER A 104 19.72 6.64 -9.53
N PHE A 105 20.74 7.39 -9.16
CA PHE A 105 20.75 8.14 -7.91
C PHE A 105 20.11 9.50 -8.13
N SER A 106 19.09 9.82 -7.31
CA SER A 106 18.60 11.19 -7.18
C SER A 106 19.54 12.00 -6.28
N THR A 107 19.77 13.27 -6.62
CA THR A 107 20.53 14.20 -5.77
C THR A 107 19.71 14.75 -4.60
N ASP A 108 18.42 14.43 -4.54
CA ASP A 108 17.58 14.76 -3.39
C ASP A 108 18.03 13.98 -2.16
N TYR A 109 18.39 14.69 -1.12
CA TYR A 109 18.86 14.13 0.15
C TYR A 109 17.84 13.21 0.84
N ASN A 110 16.61 13.24 0.39
CA ASN A 110 15.46 12.63 1.05
C ASN A 110 14.88 11.43 0.30
N SER A 111 15.42 11.08 -0.87
CA SER A 111 14.92 9.92 -1.62
C SER A 111 16.07 9.05 -2.10
N GLY A 112 15.90 7.74 -1.98
CA GLY A 112 16.74 6.79 -2.71
C GLY A 112 16.44 6.88 -4.22
N GLY A 113 17.41 6.50 -5.06
CA GLY A 113 17.14 6.22 -6.45
C GLY A 113 16.35 4.94 -6.58
N GLU A 114 15.56 4.80 -7.64
CA GLU A 114 14.75 3.61 -7.93
C GLU A 114 15.10 3.04 -9.30
N SER A 115 14.92 1.73 -9.44
CA SER A 115 14.99 1.03 -10.70
C SER A 115 13.93 -0.06 -10.74
N SER A 116 13.09 -0.02 -11.78
CA SER A 116 12.09 -1.05 -12.06
C SER A 116 12.43 -1.71 -13.39
N SER A 117 12.44 -3.03 -13.43
CA SER A 117 12.66 -3.79 -14.67
C SER A 117 11.69 -4.96 -14.75
N THR A 118 11.16 -5.17 -15.94
CA THR A 118 10.28 -6.30 -16.25
C THR A 118 10.98 -7.25 -17.22
N TYR A 119 11.02 -8.51 -16.83
CA TYR A 119 11.64 -9.61 -17.59
C TYR A 119 10.55 -10.54 -18.11
N SER A 120 10.58 -10.84 -19.41
CA SER A 120 9.80 -11.97 -19.93
C SER A 120 10.42 -13.26 -19.44
N ILE A 121 9.64 -14.08 -18.78
CA ILE A 121 10.08 -15.33 -18.17
C ILE A 121 9.37 -16.53 -18.74
N GLN A 122 10.04 -17.66 -18.62
CA GLN A 122 9.47 -18.97 -18.90
C GLN A 122 9.88 -19.93 -17.79
N SER A 123 8.88 -20.53 -17.14
CA SER A 123 9.08 -21.56 -16.12
C SER A 123 7.87 -22.48 -16.06
N ASN A 124 8.14 -23.76 -15.93
CA ASN A 124 7.16 -24.82 -15.72
C ASN A 124 7.33 -25.50 -14.35
N LEU A 125 8.05 -24.84 -13.45
CA LEU A 125 8.24 -25.33 -12.08
C LEU A 125 7.04 -24.96 -11.22
N LYS A 126 6.76 -25.79 -10.21
CA LYS A 126 5.71 -25.51 -9.21
C LYS A 126 6.06 -24.31 -8.33
N ASN A 127 7.34 -24.10 -8.09
CA ASN A 127 7.85 -22.99 -7.30
C ASN A 127 8.97 -22.32 -8.07
N ASP A 128 8.85 -21.02 -8.22
CA ASP A 128 9.85 -20.17 -8.85
C ASP A 128 10.62 -19.42 -7.79
N THR A 129 11.93 -19.54 -7.84
CA THR A 129 12.85 -18.85 -6.94
C THR A 129 13.48 -17.67 -7.64
N ILE A 130 13.22 -16.49 -7.13
CA ILE A 130 13.81 -15.24 -7.57
C ILE A 130 14.94 -14.90 -6.60
N VAL A 131 16.12 -14.56 -7.13
CA VAL A 131 17.26 -14.08 -6.35
C VAL A 131 17.67 -12.71 -6.89
N ILE A 132 17.77 -11.74 -5.97
CA ILE A 132 18.23 -10.38 -6.23
C ILE A 132 19.56 -10.24 -5.51
N LYS A 133 20.66 -10.03 -6.25
CA LYS A 133 22.02 -9.93 -5.70
C LYS A 133 22.59 -8.55 -5.96
N THR A 134 23.10 -7.89 -4.92
CA THR A 134 23.81 -6.61 -5.05
C THR A 134 25.24 -6.88 -5.54
N ILE A 135 25.59 -6.29 -6.69
CA ILE A 135 26.89 -6.48 -7.35
C ILE A 135 27.78 -5.24 -7.35
N ALA A 136 27.20 -4.08 -7.08
CA ALA A 136 27.92 -2.80 -7.00
C ALA A 136 27.18 -1.84 -6.06
N GLY A 137 27.91 -0.94 -5.39
CA GLY A 137 27.34 0.05 -4.48
C GLY A 137 26.65 -0.59 -3.28
N GLY A 138 25.42 -0.23 -3.04
CA GLY A 138 24.55 -0.77 -1.97
C GLY A 138 24.67 -0.02 -0.63
N PRO A 139 23.87 -0.40 0.37
CA PRO A 139 22.88 -1.48 0.31
C PRO A 139 21.70 -1.16 -0.59
N VAL A 140 21.11 -2.19 -1.15
CA VAL A 140 19.85 -2.13 -1.92
C VAL A 140 18.69 -2.48 -1.01
N ARG A 141 17.54 -1.86 -1.28
CA ARG A 141 16.25 -2.18 -0.66
C ARG A 141 15.30 -2.66 -1.72
N LEU A 142 14.61 -3.76 -1.43
CA LEU A 142 13.54 -4.25 -2.27
C LEU A 142 12.29 -3.41 -1.99
N ASP A 143 11.64 -2.95 -3.05
CA ASP A 143 10.28 -2.44 -3.01
C ASP A 143 9.34 -3.63 -3.19
N TYR A 144 9.24 -4.13 -4.41
CA TYR A 144 8.46 -5.33 -4.65
C TYR A 144 9.08 -6.24 -5.73
N VAL A 145 8.64 -7.50 -5.68
CA VAL A 145 8.75 -8.45 -6.78
C VAL A 145 7.34 -8.86 -7.17
N SER A 146 6.98 -8.66 -8.43
CA SER A 146 5.69 -9.07 -8.98
C SER A 146 5.87 -10.07 -10.10
N MET A 147 5.08 -11.14 -10.08
CA MET A 147 5.05 -12.14 -11.14
C MET A 147 3.64 -12.23 -11.70
N ALA A 148 3.52 -12.06 -13.02
CA ALA A 148 2.27 -12.16 -13.75
C ALA A 148 2.38 -13.25 -14.81
N TRP A 149 1.53 -14.28 -14.72
CA TRP A 149 1.44 -15.34 -15.70
C TRP A 149 0.45 -14.95 -16.81
N LYS A 150 0.69 -15.41 -18.04
CA LYS A 150 -0.15 -15.07 -19.20
C LYS A 150 -1.52 -15.74 -19.21
N SER A 151 -1.71 -16.74 -18.37
CA SER A 151 -3.02 -17.37 -18.19
C SER A 151 -3.89 -16.57 -17.25
N PRO A 152 -5.19 -16.40 -17.55
CA PRO A 152 -6.12 -15.78 -16.64
C PRO A 152 -6.22 -16.59 -15.34
N LYS A 153 -6.40 -15.91 -14.23
CA LYS A 153 -6.69 -16.53 -12.94
C LYS A 153 -7.99 -17.32 -13.03
N PRO A 154 -8.00 -18.60 -12.60
CA PRO A 154 -9.26 -19.32 -12.51
C PRO A 154 -10.26 -18.56 -11.65
N ALA A 155 -11.50 -18.46 -12.08
CA ALA A 155 -12.56 -17.86 -11.29
C ALA A 155 -12.60 -18.54 -9.90
N PRO A 156 -12.61 -17.77 -8.79
CA PRO A 156 -12.69 -18.34 -7.48
C PRO A 156 -13.97 -19.15 -7.38
N ARG A 157 -13.85 -20.43 -7.06
CA ARG A 157 -15.02 -21.22 -6.70
C ARG A 157 -15.45 -20.73 -5.32
N LEU A 158 -16.58 -20.04 -5.27
CA LEU A 158 -17.24 -19.75 -4.01
C LEU A 158 -17.62 -21.09 -3.39
N SER A 159 -16.76 -21.64 -2.54
CA SER A 159 -17.15 -22.74 -1.66
C SER A 159 -18.19 -22.16 -0.70
N GLY A 160 -19.25 -22.90 -0.39
CA GLY A 160 -20.39 -22.41 0.37
C GLY A 160 -20.11 -21.92 1.79
N ASN A 161 -18.86 -21.83 2.20
CA ASN A 161 -18.42 -21.28 3.48
C ASN A 161 -17.75 -19.92 3.25
N LEU A 162 -18.56 -18.88 3.19
CA LEU A 162 -18.05 -17.51 3.28
C LEU A 162 -17.52 -17.25 4.69
N PRO A 163 -16.43 -16.49 4.84
CA PRO A 163 -15.93 -16.11 6.15
C PRO A 163 -17.01 -15.30 6.88
N VAL A 164 -17.24 -15.65 8.14
CA VAL A 164 -18.20 -14.95 8.98
C VAL A 164 -17.55 -13.67 9.50
N ALA A 165 -18.28 -12.57 9.43
CA ALA A 165 -17.84 -11.31 10.01
C ALA A 165 -17.68 -11.47 11.53
N GLN A 166 -16.54 -11.00 12.05
CA GLN A 166 -16.29 -10.98 13.50
C GLN A 166 -16.49 -9.56 14.01
N TYR A 167 -17.29 -9.45 15.08
CA TYR A 167 -17.43 -8.17 15.77
C TYR A 167 -16.10 -7.76 16.40
N VAL A 168 -15.70 -6.51 16.19
CA VAL A 168 -14.47 -5.94 16.76
C VAL A 168 -14.82 -4.98 17.90
N HIS A 169 -15.48 -3.87 17.62
CA HIS A 169 -15.96 -2.90 18.62
C HIS A 169 -16.96 -1.93 17.98
N ASN A 170 -17.67 -1.22 18.80
CA ASN A 170 -18.48 -0.10 18.36
C ASN A 170 -17.59 1.14 18.16
N ILE A 171 -17.90 1.91 17.14
CA ILE A 171 -17.32 3.24 16.96
C ILE A 171 -18.40 4.29 17.25
N THR A 172 -17.95 5.48 17.66
CA THR A 172 -18.86 6.66 17.76
C THR A 172 -19.31 7.05 16.35
N ASN A 173 -20.57 7.45 16.21
CA ASN A 173 -21.03 8.02 14.95
C ASN A 173 -20.22 9.27 14.63
N GLN A 174 -19.71 9.32 13.43
CA GLN A 174 -18.88 10.40 12.91
C GLN A 174 -19.33 10.76 11.49
N ASP A 175 -19.11 11.99 11.08
CA ASP A 175 -19.37 12.45 9.72
C ASP A 175 -18.42 13.63 9.42
N HIS A 176 -17.15 13.31 9.20
CA HIS A 176 -16.15 14.33 8.86
C HIS A 176 -16.26 14.84 7.43
N HIS A 177 -17.08 14.18 6.58
CA HIS A 177 -17.44 14.72 5.28
C HIS A 177 -18.39 15.95 5.41
N ALA A 178 -19.07 16.09 6.53
CA ALA A 178 -19.91 17.25 6.85
C ALA A 178 -19.18 18.33 7.67
N ASP A 179 -17.91 18.18 7.97
CA ASP A 179 -17.14 19.17 8.73
C ASP A 179 -17.11 20.51 7.99
N ALA A 180 -17.35 21.57 8.76
CA ALA A 180 -17.28 22.93 8.24
C ALA A 180 -15.83 23.33 7.91
N LEU A 181 -15.70 24.26 6.96
CA LEU A 181 -14.43 24.87 6.59
C LEU A 181 -13.69 25.39 7.83
N ALA A 182 -12.43 25.01 7.99
CA ALA A 182 -11.58 25.40 9.09
C ALA A 182 -10.32 26.13 8.61
N ASP A 183 -9.84 27.06 9.44
CA ASP A 183 -8.59 27.78 9.20
C ASP A 183 -7.38 26.96 9.73
N MET A 184 -7.64 26.07 10.69
CA MET A 184 -6.66 25.18 11.31
C MET A 184 -7.27 23.81 11.58
N VAL A 185 -6.49 22.76 11.34
CA VAL A 185 -6.83 21.38 11.70
C VAL A 185 -5.81 20.83 12.67
N ILE A 186 -6.26 20.27 13.79
CA ILE A 186 -5.45 19.57 14.76
C ILE A 186 -5.79 18.08 14.68
N ILE A 187 -4.86 17.26 14.20
CA ILE A 187 -5.04 15.80 14.15
C ILE A 187 -4.29 15.20 15.35
N ILE A 188 -5.01 14.42 16.15
CA ILE A 188 -4.44 13.75 17.33
C ILE A 188 -4.34 12.24 17.11
N PRO A 189 -3.41 11.55 17.81
CA PRO A 189 -3.30 10.10 17.72
C PRO A 189 -4.59 9.40 18.14
N THR A 190 -4.86 8.24 17.53
CA THR A 190 -5.99 7.34 17.82
C THR A 190 -6.15 7.03 19.31
N SER A 191 -5.06 6.96 20.06
CA SER A 191 -5.09 6.74 21.51
C SER A 191 -5.74 7.88 22.30
N GLN A 192 -5.98 9.03 21.67
CA GLN A 192 -6.53 10.27 22.25
C GLN A 192 -5.80 10.77 23.50
N LYS A 193 -4.61 10.28 23.79
CA LYS A 193 -3.82 10.71 24.96
C LYS A 193 -3.52 12.21 25.00
N LEU A 194 -3.55 12.87 23.84
CA LEU A 194 -3.30 14.30 23.69
C LEU A 194 -4.59 15.14 23.66
N LEU A 195 -5.77 14.54 23.73
CA LEU A 195 -7.05 15.21 23.52
C LEU A 195 -7.20 16.47 24.39
N ARG A 196 -6.92 16.36 25.70
CA ARG A 196 -7.02 17.49 26.64
C ARG A 196 -6.12 18.68 26.25
N GLN A 197 -4.90 18.39 25.79
CA GLN A 197 -3.96 19.43 25.41
C GLN A 197 -4.34 20.05 24.04
N ALA A 198 -4.78 19.21 23.12
CA ALA A 198 -5.27 19.66 21.83
C ALA A 198 -6.54 20.54 21.97
N GLN A 199 -7.45 20.19 22.87
CA GLN A 199 -8.63 21.03 23.20
C GLN A 199 -8.21 22.39 23.76
N ARG A 200 -7.19 22.44 24.62
CA ARG A 200 -6.65 23.72 25.14
C ARG A 200 -6.02 24.55 24.02
N LEU A 201 -5.30 23.91 23.10
CA LEU A 201 -4.70 24.59 21.96
C LEU A 201 -5.79 25.12 21.00
N LYS A 202 -6.79 24.29 20.70
CA LYS A 202 -7.96 24.71 19.94
C LYS A 202 -8.60 25.94 20.56
N ALA A 203 -8.99 25.88 21.84
CA ALA A 203 -9.64 26.98 22.53
C ALA A 203 -8.79 28.26 22.55
N PHE A 204 -7.46 28.13 22.67
CA PHE A 204 -6.55 29.26 22.57
C PHE A 204 -6.62 29.94 21.21
N HIS A 205 -6.47 29.19 20.12
CA HIS A 205 -6.49 29.75 18.76
C HIS A 205 -7.88 30.31 18.38
N GLU A 206 -8.96 29.68 18.86
CA GLU A 206 -10.32 30.20 18.64
C GLU A 206 -10.54 31.53 19.38
N SER A 207 -10.09 31.64 20.61
CA SER A 207 -10.33 32.83 21.44
C SER A 207 -9.32 33.96 21.19
N HIS A 208 -8.06 33.65 20.94
CA HIS A 208 -6.99 34.63 20.80
C HIS A 208 -6.79 35.06 19.35
N ASP A 209 -6.80 34.11 18.42
CA ASP A 209 -6.49 34.35 17.00
C ASP A 209 -7.75 34.44 16.13
N GLY A 210 -8.92 34.10 16.66
CA GLY A 210 -10.18 34.10 15.93
C GLY A 210 -10.27 33.04 14.85
N LEU A 211 -9.45 31.98 14.93
CA LEU A 211 -9.43 30.89 13.95
C LEU A 211 -10.60 29.92 14.17
N ARG A 212 -11.08 29.33 13.08
CA ARG A 212 -11.95 28.15 13.13
C ARG A 212 -11.06 26.92 13.19
N VAL A 213 -11.20 26.12 14.24
CA VAL A 213 -10.29 24.99 14.47
C VAL A 213 -11.05 23.66 14.51
N ASN A 214 -10.74 22.74 13.61
CA ASN A 214 -11.20 21.35 13.67
C ASN A 214 -10.18 20.52 14.46
N LEU A 215 -10.67 19.71 15.39
CA LEU A 215 -9.87 18.79 16.18
C LEU A 215 -10.38 17.37 15.94
N VAL A 216 -9.55 16.53 15.32
CA VAL A 216 -9.99 15.22 14.82
C VAL A 216 -9.01 14.12 15.23
N PRO A 217 -9.47 12.98 15.78
CA PRO A 217 -8.68 11.79 15.97
C PRO A 217 -8.27 11.15 14.62
N ALA A 218 -7.07 10.60 14.56
CA ALA A 218 -6.53 10.04 13.32
C ALA A 218 -7.33 8.83 12.80
N ASP A 219 -7.83 7.99 13.70
CA ASP A 219 -8.64 6.82 13.34
C ASP A 219 -9.99 7.21 12.71
N GLU A 220 -10.59 8.30 13.12
CA GLU A 220 -11.81 8.81 12.51
C GLU A 220 -11.56 9.22 11.06
N LEU A 221 -10.44 9.85 10.77
CA LEU A 221 -10.04 10.14 9.39
C LEU A 221 -9.70 8.88 8.60
N TYR A 222 -9.08 7.88 9.21
CA TYR A 222 -8.85 6.60 8.52
C TYR A 222 -10.16 5.92 8.16
N ASN A 223 -11.16 5.95 9.04
CA ASN A 223 -12.45 5.33 8.80
C ASN A 223 -13.13 5.92 7.56
N GLU A 224 -13.15 7.23 7.41
CA GLU A 224 -13.87 7.89 6.32
C GLU A 224 -13.05 8.09 5.05
N PHE A 225 -11.74 8.33 5.16
CA PHE A 225 -10.91 8.72 4.03
C PHE A 225 -9.92 7.65 3.56
N SER A 226 -9.83 6.49 4.25
CA SER A 226 -8.96 5.37 3.84
C SER A 226 -9.51 3.99 4.22
N SER A 227 -10.82 3.84 4.31
CA SER A 227 -11.50 2.56 4.60
C SER A 227 -11.00 1.87 5.85
N GLY A 228 -10.69 2.65 6.90
CA GLY A 228 -10.20 2.16 8.20
C GLY A 228 -8.71 1.77 8.20
N THR A 229 -8.00 1.96 7.11
CA THR A 229 -6.56 1.64 7.03
C THR A 229 -5.73 2.87 7.41
N PRO A 230 -4.76 2.77 8.34
CA PRO A 230 -3.82 3.85 8.62
C PRO A 230 -3.06 4.25 7.35
N ASP A 231 -3.37 5.44 6.84
CA ASP A 231 -2.81 5.98 5.60
C ASP A 231 -2.69 7.51 5.71
N ALA A 232 -1.49 8.04 5.50
CA ALA A 232 -1.27 9.49 5.46
C ALA A 232 -2.09 10.19 4.35
N GLY A 233 -2.49 9.45 3.31
CA GLY A 233 -3.40 9.93 2.27
C GLY A 233 -4.78 10.31 2.80
N ALA A 234 -5.24 9.74 3.94
CA ALA A 234 -6.49 10.13 4.58
C ALA A 234 -6.47 11.60 4.99
N TYR A 235 -5.37 12.03 5.62
CA TYR A 235 -5.21 13.44 6.03
C TYR A 235 -5.25 14.38 4.84
N ARG A 236 -4.58 14.01 3.75
CA ARG A 236 -4.58 14.80 2.52
C ARG A 236 -5.98 14.89 1.91
N ARG A 237 -6.74 13.80 1.88
CA ARG A 237 -8.11 13.79 1.35
C ARG A 237 -9.03 14.66 2.19
N TYR A 238 -8.94 14.55 3.51
CA TYR A 238 -9.69 15.39 4.44
C TYR A 238 -9.37 16.88 4.26
N LEU A 239 -8.08 17.25 4.27
CA LEU A 239 -7.67 18.66 4.08
C LEU A 239 -8.08 19.19 2.70
N ARG A 240 -8.05 18.38 1.67
CA ARG A 240 -8.52 18.75 0.34
C ARG A 240 -10.02 19.03 0.35
N MET A 241 -10.81 18.17 0.96
CA MET A 241 -12.26 18.37 1.09
C MET A 241 -12.59 19.68 1.81
N LEU A 242 -11.82 20.05 2.83
CA LEU A 242 -12.02 21.32 3.55
C LEU A 242 -11.58 22.54 2.72
N SER A 243 -10.79 22.38 1.65
CA SER A 243 -10.28 23.49 0.81
C SER A 243 -11.11 23.71 -0.46
N ASP A 244 -11.84 22.70 -0.90
CA ASP A 244 -12.70 22.74 -2.09
C ASP A 244 -14.08 23.31 -1.77
#